data_cfdf83c9eb739c6a3a8e26d929bcaa74
#
_entry.id   cfdf83c9eb739c6a3a8e26d929bcaa74
#
_cell.length_a   1.000
_cell.length_b   1.000
_cell.length_c   1.000
_cell.angle_alpha   90.00
_cell.angle_beta   90.00
_cell.angle_gamma   90.00
#
_symmetry.space_group_name_H-M   'P 1'
#
loop_
_entity.id
_entity.type
_entity.pdbx_description
1 polymer ?
#
loop_
_entity_poly.entity_id
_entity_poly.type
_entity_poly.pdbx_seq_one_letter_code
_entity_poly.pdbx_strand_id
1 'polypeptide(L)'
;MDKIQKRNTMKINIYTIASEAGVSIATVSRVLNNSPSVSEKTKEKVFSVIRSHNYVPSAIAQNLSTRTSGNLIGIVCYNLKDLYYATAISLLESALRKRGHHIILSCTGEDYIQKQKSIEMLITKQVDAIILIGSVFLDAHGNNAYLINAAKHCPLVIINGKIKSDNIYSFY
;
A
#
# COMPACT_ATOMS: atom_id res chain seq x y z
N MET A 1 -44.16 -6.81 -8.46
CA MET A 1 -43.46 -7.13 -7.21
C MET A 1 -42.34 -8.09 -7.54
N ASP A 2 -41.20 -7.54 -7.92
CA ASP A 2 -40.03 -8.36 -8.31
C ASP A 2 -39.22 -8.73 -7.10
N LYS A 3 -39.12 -10.04 -6.87
CA LYS A 3 -38.23 -10.61 -5.87
C LYS A 3 -36.80 -10.45 -6.36
N ILE A 4 -36.08 -9.45 -5.82
CA ILE A 4 -34.63 -9.35 -5.98
C ILE A 4 -34.02 -10.56 -5.24
N GLN A 5 -33.66 -11.58 -6.02
CA GLN A 5 -32.85 -12.70 -5.51
C GLN A 5 -31.52 -12.14 -5.05
N LYS A 6 -31.31 -12.09 -3.74
CA LYS A 6 -29.97 -11.91 -3.14
C LYS A 6 -29.10 -13.07 -3.63
N ARG A 7 -28.31 -12.87 -4.67
CA ARG A 7 -27.17 -13.73 -4.99
C ARG A 7 -26.20 -13.64 -3.81
N ASN A 8 -26.21 -14.67 -2.99
CA ASN A 8 -25.19 -14.88 -1.97
C ASN A 8 -23.87 -15.22 -2.71
N THR A 9 -23.15 -14.22 -3.17
CA THR A 9 -21.82 -14.39 -3.76
C THR A 9 -20.88 -14.77 -2.63
N MET A 10 -20.69 -16.07 -2.42
CA MET A 10 -19.62 -16.56 -1.56
C MET A 10 -18.32 -15.90 -2.03
N LYS A 11 -17.72 -15.10 -1.16
CA LYS A 11 -16.47 -14.40 -1.43
C LYS A 11 -15.38 -15.45 -1.63
N ILE A 12 -15.00 -15.70 -2.89
CA ILE A 12 -13.94 -16.65 -3.23
C ILE A 12 -12.67 -16.24 -2.48
N ASN A 13 -12.05 -17.22 -1.85
CA ASN A 13 -10.83 -17.00 -1.06
C ASN A 13 -9.79 -18.08 -1.37
N ILE A 14 -8.60 -17.97 -0.79
CA ILE A 14 -7.48 -18.88 -1.03
C ILE A 14 -7.83 -20.34 -0.65
N TYR A 15 -8.71 -20.55 0.32
CA TYR A 15 -9.17 -21.89 0.73
C TYR A 15 -10.00 -22.54 -0.37
N THR A 16 -10.89 -21.78 -1.02
CA THR A 16 -11.68 -22.23 -2.16
C THR A 16 -10.77 -22.64 -3.32
N ILE A 17 -9.79 -21.78 -3.67
CA ILE A 17 -8.82 -22.08 -4.74
C ILE A 17 -8.02 -23.35 -4.43
N ALA A 18 -7.53 -23.51 -3.20
CA ALA A 18 -6.78 -24.70 -2.78
C ALA A 18 -7.62 -25.97 -2.90
N SER A 19 -8.87 -25.93 -2.42
CA SER A 19 -9.81 -27.06 -2.47
C SER A 19 -10.11 -27.48 -3.92
N GLU A 20 -10.46 -26.54 -4.80
CA GLU A 20 -10.81 -26.83 -6.20
C GLU A 20 -9.60 -27.24 -7.04
N ALA A 21 -8.42 -26.64 -6.77
CA ALA A 21 -7.19 -27.08 -7.42
C ALA A 21 -6.66 -28.41 -6.85
N GLY A 22 -7.20 -28.92 -5.76
CA GLY A 22 -6.77 -30.16 -5.10
C GLY A 22 -5.32 -30.07 -4.61
N VAL A 23 -4.95 -28.93 -4.03
CA VAL A 23 -3.61 -28.67 -3.47
C VAL A 23 -3.72 -28.01 -2.09
N SER A 24 -2.61 -27.96 -1.36
CA SER A 24 -2.59 -27.24 -0.07
C SER A 24 -2.61 -25.71 -0.28
N ILE A 25 -3.08 -24.98 0.73
CA ILE A 25 -3.02 -23.50 0.75
C ILE A 25 -1.57 -23.02 0.56
N ALA A 26 -0.61 -23.71 1.18
CA ALA A 26 0.80 -23.41 1.03
C ALA A 26 1.27 -23.56 -0.44
N THR A 27 0.73 -24.54 -1.17
CA THR A 27 1.02 -24.72 -2.60
C THR A 27 0.42 -23.59 -3.41
N VAL A 28 -0.84 -23.18 -3.15
CA VAL A 28 -1.44 -21.99 -3.82
C VAL A 28 -0.61 -20.76 -3.57
N SER A 29 -0.19 -20.51 -2.34
CA SER A 29 0.67 -19.39 -1.99
C SER A 29 2.00 -19.41 -2.77
N ARG A 30 2.66 -20.57 -2.86
CA ARG A 30 3.90 -20.73 -3.65
C ARG A 30 3.68 -20.46 -5.13
N VAL A 31 2.55 -20.89 -5.69
CA VAL A 31 2.19 -20.61 -7.10
C VAL A 31 2.00 -19.11 -7.32
N LEU A 32 1.24 -18.43 -6.44
CA LEU A 32 1.01 -16.99 -6.53
C LEU A 32 2.31 -16.17 -6.43
N ASN A 33 3.29 -16.70 -5.69
CA ASN A 33 4.61 -16.08 -5.53
C ASN A 33 5.65 -16.58 -6.56
N ASN A 34 5.21 -17.27 -7.60
CA ASN A 34 6.05 -17.80 -8.67
C ASN A 34 7.25 -18.63 -8.16
N SER A 35 7.06 -19.39 -7.08
CA SER A 35 8.12 -20.19 -6.47
C SER A 35 8.66 -21.26 -7.46
N PRO A 36 9.98 -21.41 -7.59
CA PRO A 36 10.56 -22.46 -8.44
C PRO A 36 10.33 -23.87 -7.90
N SER A 37 9.90 -24.01 -6.65
CA SER A 37 9.65 -25.31 -6.01
C SER A 37 8.33 -25.97 -6.43
N VAL A 38 7.52 -25.33 -7.30
CA VAL A 38 6.23 -25.85 -7.76
C VAL A 38 6.34 -26.21 -9.24
N SER A 39 5.89 -27.41 -9.60
CA SER A 39 5.91 -27.86 -11.00
C SER A 39 4.97 -27.03 -11.88
N GLU A 40 5.31 -26.85 -13.16
CA GLU A 40 4.48 -26.10 -14.12
C GLU A 40 3.05 -26.68 -14.22
N LYS A 41 2.90 -28.00 -14.18
CA LYS A 41 1.60 -28.68 -14.16
C LYS A 41 0.75 -28.23 -12.97
N THR A 42 1.36 -28.09 -11.79
CA THR A 42 0.63 -27.62 -10.58
C THR A 42 0.31 -26.13 -10.68
N LYS A 43 1.22 -25.31 -11.20
CA LYS A 43 0.97 -23.88 -11.44
C LYS A 43 -0.22 -23.69 -12.37
N GLU A 44 -0.24 -24.40 -13.50
CA GLU A 44 -1.30 -24.29 -14.50
C GLU A 44 -2.68 -24.68 -13.92
N LYS A 45 -2.72 -25.74 -13.13
CA LYS A 45 -3.94 -26.19 -12.44
C LYS A 45 -4.46 -25.12 -11.49
N VAL A 46 -3.62 -24.50 -10.68
CA VAL A 46 -4.01 -23.42 -9.76
C VAL A 46 -4.45 -22.17 -10.53
N PHE A 47 -3.70 -21.76 -11.56
CA PHE A 47 -4.06 -20.61 -12.36
C PHE A 47 -5.36 -20.80 -13.16
N SER A 48 -5.70 -22.02 -13.58
CA SER A 48 -6.99 -22.29 -14.24
C SER A 48 -8.16 -22.04 -13.30
N VAL A 49 -8.05 -22.48 -12.04
CA VAL A 49 -9.09 -22.21 -11.01
C VAL A 49 -9.16 -20.73 -10.66
N ILE A 50 -8.03 -20.05 -10.54
CA ILE A 50 -7.99 -18.59 -10.30
C ILE A 50 -8.74 -17.85 -11.42
N ARG A 51 -8.48 -18.21 -12.70
CA ARG A 51 -9.13 -17.58 -13.85
C ARG A 51 -10.63 -17.88 -13.91
N SER A 52 -11.06 -19.11 -13.64
CA SER A 52 -12.49 -19.48 -13.67
C SER A 52 -13.34 -18.71 -12.67
N HIS A 53 -12.76 -18.33 -11.54
CA HIS A 53 -13.43 -17.57 -10.50
C HIS A 53 -13.17 -16.06 -10.54
N ASN A 54 -12.39 -15.57 -11.50
CA ASN A 54 -11.89 -14.17 -11.49
C ASN A 54 -11.30 -13.79 -10.11
N TYR A 55 -10.64 -14.76 -9.46
CA TYR A 55 -10.08 -14.54 -8.13
C TYR A 55 -8.89 -13.59 -8.21
N VAL A 56 -9.00 -12.48 -7.49
CA VAL A 56 -7.88 -11.55 -7.28
C VAL A 56 -7.28 -11.85 -5.92
N PRO A 57 -6.03 -12.32 -5.85
CA PRO A 57 -5.35 -12.56 -4.58
C PRO A 57 -5.35 -11.27 -3.75
N SER A 58 -5.77 -11.35 -2.49
CA SER A 58 -5.67 -10.19 -1.61
C SER A 58 -4.19 -9.88 -1.35
N ALA A 59 -3.84 -8.60 -1.32
CA ALA A 59 -2.48 -8.15 -0.98
C ALA A 59 -2.00 -8.75 0.37
N ILE A 60 -2.93 -9.00 1.31
CA ILE A 60 -2.64 -9.65 2.58
C ILE A 60 -2.18 -11.11 2.38
N ALA A 61 -2.77 -11.85 1.43
CA ALA A 61 -2.36 -13.23 1.14
C ALA A 61 -0.99 -13.30 0.43
N GLN A 62 -0.64 -12.29 -0.34
CA GLN A 62 0.68 -12.17 -0.97
C GLN A 62 1.76 -11.74 0.03
N ASN A 63 1.46 -10.82 0.95
CA ASN A 63 2.43 -10.29 1.92
C ASN A 63 2.77 -11.25 3.07
N LEU A 64 1.97 -12.32 3.30
CA LEU A 64 2.26 -13.34 4.32
C LEU A 64 3.40 -14.31 3.93
N SER A 65 3.81 -14.34 2.68
CA SER A 65 4.78 -15.33 2.19
C SER A 65 6.07 -14.77 1.58
N THR A 66 6.14 -13.49 1.32
CA THR A 66 7.38 -12.86 0.87
C THR A 66 7.50 -11.46 1.48
N ARG A 67 8.55 -11.24 2.27
CA ARG A 67 9.16 -9.92 2.46
C ARG A 67 9.82 -9.43 1.17
N THR A 68 9.15 -9.51 0.05
CA THR A 68 9.53 -8.75 -1.13
C THR A 68 8.92 -7.38 -0.91
N SER A 69 9.77 -6.41 -0.67
CA SER A 69 9.50 -4.98 -0.58
C SER A 69 8.29 -4.62 -1.43
N GLY A 70 7.23 -4.13 -0.78
CA GLY A 70 5.94 -4.00 -1.41
C GLY A 70 5.84 -2.83 -2.34
N ASN A 71 6.84 -2.20 -2.86
CA ASN A 71 6.79 -1.11 -3.85
C ASN A 71 5.64 -0.10 -3.61
N LEU A 72 5.30 0.13 -2.34
CA LEU A 72 4.16 0.96 -1.93
C LEU A 72 4.64 2.19 -1.20
N ILE A 73 4.35 3.37 -1.73
CA ILE A 73 4.76 4.65 -1.16
C ILE A 73 3.52 5.41 -0.67
N GLY A 74 3.57 5.88 0.57
CA GLY A 74 2.58 6.82 1.09
C GLY A 74 2.90 8.25 0.65
N ILE A 75 1.92 9.00 0.15
CA ILE A 75 2.04 10.44 -0.08
C ILE A 75 0.99 11.14 0.77
N VAL A 76 1.43 12.11 1.57
CA VAL A 76 0.52 12.93 2.39
C VAL A 76 0.69 14.40 1.99
N CYS A 77 -0.43 15.06 1.71
CA CYS A 77 -0.47 16.46 1.34
C CYS A 77 -1.60 17.20 2.06
N TYR A 78 -1.59 18.51 1.98
CA TYR A 78 -2.63 19.36 2.56
C TYR A 78 -3.97 19.15 1.86
N ASN A 79 -4.03 19.40 0.54
CA ASN A 79 -5.22 19.20 -0.29
C ASN A 79 -4.83 19.07 -1.77
N LEU A 80 -5.81 18.79 -2.63
CA LEU A 80 -5.63 18.69 -4.09
C LEU A 80 -6.19 19.89 -4.86
N LYS A 81 -6.75 20.88 -4.17
CA LYS A 81 -7.32 22.08 -4.82
C LYS A 81 -6.24 23.06 -5.25
N ASP A 82 -5.12 23.06 -4.54
CA ASP A 82 -3.96 23.89 -4.85
C ASP A 82 -3.13 23.22 -5.94
N LEU A 83 -2.85 23.98 -7.01
CA LEU A 83 -2.09 23.54 -8.17
C LEU A 83 -0.68 23.06 -7.79
N TYR A 84 -0.07 23.62 -6.76
CA TYR A 84 1.24 23.19 -6.26
C TYR A 84 1.22 21.71 -5.85
N TYR A 85 0.27 21.32 -4.98
CA TYR A 85 0.17 19.94 -4.53
C TYR A 85 -0.23 18.99 -5.66
N ALA A 86 -1.19 19.38 -6.49
CA ALA A 86 -1.64 18.57 -7.62
C ALA A 86 -0.49 18.29 -8.60
N THR A 87 0.31 19.32 -8.93
CA THR A 87 1.46 19.20 -9.82
C THR A 87 2.56 18.33 -9.20
N ALA A 88 2.92 18.56 -7.94
CA ALA A 88 3.94 17.79 -7.24
C ALA A 88 3.56 16.30 -7.18
N ILE A 89 2.30 16.00 -6.84
CA ILE A 89 1.81 14.62 -6.76
C ILE A 89 1.82 13.95 -8.14
N SER A 90 1.40 14.64 -9.19
CA SER A 90 1.41 14.12 -10.56
C SER A 90 2.82 13.74 -11.02
N LEU A 91 3.80 14.59 -10.72
CA LEU A 91 5.21 14.34 -11.05
C LEU A 91 5.77 13.16 -10.25
N LEU A 92 5.50 13.12 -8.94
CA LEU A 92 5.92 12.02 -8.07
C LEU A 92 5.30 10.70 -8.49
N GLU A 93 3.98 10.67 -8.74
CA GLU A 93 3.28 9.46 -9.20
C GLU A 93 3.90 8.90 -10.47
N SER A 94 4.08 9.77 -11.48
CA SER A 94 4.68 9.36 -12.75
C SER A 94 6.10 8.79 -12.57
N ALA A 95 6.92 9.44 -11.74
CA ALA A 95 8.29 9.01 -11.47
C ALA A 95 8.34 7.68 -10.68
N LEU A 96 7.48 7.51 -9.69
CA LEU A 96 7.38 6.31 -8.87
C LEU A 96 6.84 5.14 -9.67
N ARG A 97 5.79 5.34 -10.45
CA ARG A 97 5.19 4.33 -11.33
C ARG A 97 6.19 3.79 -12.36
N LYS A 98 7.02 4.66 -12.98
CA LYS A 98 8.09 4.23 -13.88
C LYS A 98 9.13 3.34 -13.22
N ARG A 99 9.25 3.39 -11.88
CA ARG A 99 10.13 2.54 -11.07
C ARG A 99 9.44 1.33 -10.46
N GLY A 100 8.18 1.10 -10.82
CA GLY A 100 7.37 -0.02 -10.33
C GLY A 100 6.76 0.19 -8.95
N HIS A 101 6.75 1.43 -8.43
CA HIS A 101 6.08 1.73 -7.17
C HIS A 101 4.61 2.10 -7.38
N HIS A 102 3.78 1.73 -6.42
CA HIS A 102 2.39 2.18 -6.27
C HIS A 102 2.32 3.26 -5.19
N ILE A 103 1.28 4.08 -5.23
CA ILE A 103 1.08 5.12 -4.22
C ILE A 103 -0.23 4.95 -3.46
N ILE A 104 -0.22 5.33 -2.19
CA ILE A 104 -1.41 5.66 -1.40
C ILE A 104 -1.35 7.15 -1.09
N LEU A 105 -2.35 7.89 -1.56
CA LEU A 105 -2.45 9.32 -1.33
C LEU A 105 -3.43 9.61 -0.17
N SER A 106 -3.03 10.51 0.72
CA SER A 106 -3.87 11.03 1.80
C SER A 106 -3.82 12.55 1.84
N CYS A 107 -5.00 13.18 1.91
CA CYS A 107 -5.13 14.62 2.10
C CYS A 107 -5.66 14.88 3.51
N THR A 108 -4.97 15.70 4.28
CA THR A 108 -5.24 15.86 5.73
C THR A 108 -5.82 17.21 6.11
N GLY A 109 -5.72 18.21 5.23
CA GLY A 109 -5.94 19.59 5.63
C GLY A 109 -4.94 20.03 6.71
N GLU A 110 -5.36 20.99 7.55
CA GLU A 110 -4.55 21.53 8.66
C GLU A 110 -4.70 20.72 9.95
N ASP A 111 -5.73 19.90 10.07
CA ASP A 111 -6.06 19.17 11.29
C ASP A 111 -4.92 18.24 11.73
N TYR A 112 -4.40 18.51 12.93
CA TYR A 112 -3.27 17.75 13.48
C TYR A 112 -3.62 16.27 13.71
N ILE A 113 -4.83 15.99 14.16
CA ILE A 113 -5.28 14.60 14.40
C ILE A 113 -5.38 13.84 13.08
N GLN A 114 -5.87 14.48 12.02
CA GLN A 114 -5.93 13.87 10.69
C GLN A 114 -4.53 13.59 10.13
N LYS A 115 -3.57 14.49 10.36
CA LYS A 115 -2.17 14.25 9.97
C LYS A 115 -1.61 13.00 10.65
N GLN A 116 -1.78 12.87 11.97
CA GLN A 116 -1.34 11.69 12.72
C GLN A 116 -2.03 10.42 12.22
N LYS A 117 -3.36 10.40 12.14
CA LYS A 117 -4.13 9.24 11.69
C LYS A 117 -3.75 8.78 10.28
N SER A 118 -3.47 9.73 9.37
CA SER A 118 -3.04 9.42 8.01
C SER A 118 -1.70 8.70 8.00
N ILE A 119 -0.73 9.17 8.79
CA ILE A 119 0.58 8.55 8.91
C ILE A 119 0.47 7.16 9.57
N GLU A 120 -0.28 7.02 10.65
CA GLU A 120 -0.51 5.74 11.31
C GLU A 120 -1.18 4.72 10.36
N MET A 121 -2.15 5.17 9.58
CA MET A 121 -2.80 4.34 8.56
C MET A 121 -1.80 3.85 7.52
N LEU A 122 -0.91 4.71 7.03
CA LEU A 122 0.11 4.34 6.05
C LEU A 122 1.11 3.33 6.65
N ILE A 123 1.55 3.52 7.89
CA ILE A 123 2.39 2.55 8.62
C ILE A 123 1.68 1.20 8.75
N THR A 124 0.40 1.21 9.13
CA THR A 124 -0.43 -0.01 9.22
C THR A 124 -0.57 -0.71 7.87
N LYS A 125 -0.58 0.05 6.76
CA LYS A 125 -0.56 -0.48 5.40
C LYS A 125 0.82 -0.97 4.95
N GLN A 126 1.85 -0.85 5.83
CA GLN A 126 3.22 -1.29 5.58
C GLN A 126 3.82 -0.66 4.31
N VAL A 127 3.63 0.66 4.14
CA VAL A 127 4.30 1.38 3.05
C VAL A 127 5.82 1.37 3.26
N ASP A 128 6.59 1.36 2.16
CA ASP A 128 8.06 1.33 2.19
C ASP A 128 8.66 2.69 2.58
N ALA A 129 7.95 3.78 2.29
CA ALA A 129 8.30 5.13 2.70
C ALA A 129 7.07 6.05 2.69
N ILE A 130 7.15 7.17 3.39
CA ILE A 130 6.11 8.22 3.37
C ILE A 130 6.72 9.51 2.87
N ILE A 131 6.09 10.13 1.88
CA ILE A 131 6.44 11.47 1.35
C ILE A 131 5.42 12.48 1.88
N LEU A 132 5.89 13.48 2.60
CA LEU A 132 5.10 14.59 3.12
C LEU A 132 5.36 15.83 2.24
N ILE A 133 4.31 16.40 1.64
CA ILE A 133 4.44 17.56 0.75
C ILE A 133 3.93 18.80 1.48
N GLY A 134 4.85 19.71 1.78
CA GLY A 134 4.56 21.01 2.39
C GLY A 134 5.02 21.13 3.84
N SER A 135 5.37 22.36 4.23
CA SER A 135 5.75 22.72 5.60
C SER A 135 4.62 22.62 6.61
N VAL A 136 3.38 22.49 6.14
CA VAL A 136 2.17 22.34 6.98
C VAL A 136 2.23 21.13 7.92
N PHE A 137 3.07 20.15 7.64
CA PHE A 137 3.29 18.98 8.51
C PHE A 137 4.24 19.27 9.66
N LEU A 138 4.95 20.39 9.62
CA LEU A 138 5.88 20.80 10.67
C LEU A 138 5.15 21.62 11.72
N ASP A 139 5.43 21.33 12.99
CA ASP A 139 4.98 22.18 14.08
C ASP A 139 5.88 23.42 14.19
N ALA A 140 5.28 24.61 14.21
CA ALA A 140 5.99 25.88 14.32
C ALA A 140 6.78 26.01 15.64
N HIS A 141 6.35 25.29 16.70
CA HIS A 141 7.03 25.23 18.00
C HIS A 141 8.02 24.08 18.12
N GLY A 142 8.27 23.35 17.02
CA GLY A 142 9.25 22.27 16.96
C GLY A 142 8.79 20.92 17.51
N ASN A 143 7.53 20.78 17.91
CA ASN A 143 7.02 19.51 18.42
C ASN A 143 6.64 18.55 17.27
N ASN A 144 7.65 17.99 16.63
CA ASN A 144 7.48 17.05 15.52
C ASN A 144 7.57 15.58 15.97
N ALA A 145 7.25 15.29 17.23
CA ALA A 145 7.37 13.97 17.83
C ALA A 145 6.62 12.87 17.03
N TYR A 146 5.48 13.20 16.47
CA TYR A 146 4.70 12.24 15.67
C TYR A 146 5.43 11.81 14.38
N LEU A 147 6.16 12.73 13.72
CA LEU A 147 6.98 12.41 12.55
C LEU A 147 8.23 11.61 12.94
N ILE A 148 8.89 12.00 14.03
CA ILE A 148 10.05 11.29 14.56
C ILE A 148 9.68 9.85 14.96
N ASN A 149 8.51 9.66 15.55
CA ASN A 149 8.01 8.32 15.88
C ASN A 149 7.66 7.52 14.61
N ALA A 150 7.04 8.13 13.63
CA ALA A 150 6.75 7.49 12.34
C ALA A 150 8.03 7.04 11.62
N ALA A 151 9.09 7.83 11.69
CA ALA A 151 10.38 7.52 11.08
C ALA A 151 11.07 6.27 11.65
N LYS A 152 10.66 5.81 12.83
CA LYS A 152 11.12 4.53 13.40
C LYS A 152 10.55 3.31 12.67
N HIS A 153 9.45 3.48 11.94
CA HIS A 153 8.75 2.40 11.24
C HIS A 153 9.06 2.37 9.75
N CYS A 154 9.21 3.51 9.10
CA CYS A 154 9.60 3.63 7.69
C CYS A 154 10.27 4.98 7.43
N PRO A 155 11.09 5.10 6.36
CA PRO A 155 11.68 6.37 5.95
C PRO A 155 10.63 7.44 5.67
N LEU A 156 10.89 8.66 6.12
CA LEU A 156 10.10 9.84 5.80
C LEU A 156 10.87 10.77 4.86
N VAL A 157 10.20 11.27 3.83
CA VAL A 157 10.71 12.30 2.94
C VAL A 157 9.83 13.54 3.10
N ILE A 158 10.44 14.68 3.40
CA ILE A 158 9.71 15.95 3.56
C ILE A 158 10.12 16.88 2.42
N ILE A 159 9.14 17.33 1.63
CA ILE A 159 9.31 18.29 0.55
C ILE A 159 8.80 19.64 1.02
N ASN A 160 9.61 20.67 0.86
CA ASN A 160 9.36 22.03 1.34
C ASN A 160 9.20 22.09 2.88
N GLY A 161 10.14 21.45 3.58
CA GLY A 161 10.21 21.46 5.03
C GLY A 161 11.50 20.82 5.54
N LYS A 162 11.88 21.09 6.78
CA LYS A 162 13.13 20.62 7.37
C LYS A 162 12.94 20.08 8.78
N ILE A 163 13.30 18.80 8.98
CA ILE A 163 13.51 18.18 10.29
C ILE A 163 14.87 17.51 10.26
N LYS A 164 15.65 17.72 11.31
CA LYS A 164 16.91 17.01 11.54
C LYS A 164 16.66 15.83 12.47
N SER A 165 16.51 14.65 11.90
CA SER A 165 16.31 13.41 12.64
C SER A 165 16.75 12.22 11.80
N ASP A 166 17.05 11.11 12.43
CA ASP A 166 17.36 9.87 11.75
C ASP A 166 16.16 9.41 10.92
N ASN A 167 16.44 8.84 9.75
CA ASN A 167 15.44 8.29 8.83
C ASN A 167 14.41 9.31 8.31
N ILE A 168 14.71 10.62 8.42
CA ILE A 168 13.96 11.73 7.83
C ILE A 168 14.84 12.48 6.84
N TYR A 169 14.40 12.54 5.59
CA TYR A 169 15.09 13.18 4.48
C TYR A 169 14.33 14.45 4.09
N SER A 170 14.97 15.61 4.18
CA SER A 170 14.34 16.92 3.95
C SER A 170 14.88 17.57 2.68
N PHE A 171 13.95 18.04 1.85
CA PHE A 171 14.21 18.80 0.61
C PHE A 171 13.49 20.15 0.71
N TYR A 172 14.23 21.27 0.55
CA TYR A 172 13.73 22.64 0.69
C TYR A 172 14.48 23.60 -0.22
#